data_06ce6c9053373bfbe1c2521e946dddf9
#
_entry.id   06ce6c9053373bfbe1c2521e946dddf9
#
_cell.length_a   1.000
_cell.length_b   1.000
_cell.length_c   1.000
_cell.angle_alpha   90.00
_cell.angle_beta   90.00
_cell.angle_gamma   90.00
#
_symmetry.space_group_name_H-M   'P 1'
#
loop_
_entity.id
_entity.type
_entity.pdbx_description
1 polymer ?
#
loop_
_entity_poly.entity_id
_entity_poly.type
_entity_poly.pdbx_seq_one_letter_code
_entity_poly.pdbx_strand_id
1 'polypeptide(L)'
;ADEVVPLEQAMYLVFFDWNKSSITTGAKDVLDAVVAEVKGREDVTTIVVRGHTDSSGSSKYNDKLSMKRAHAVRDALIVRGLSKDLVRVEAKGETDLLVATKDDVREGANRRAQITFE
;
A
#
# COMPACT_ATOMS: atom_id res chain seq x y z
N ALA A 1 25.91 10.05 11.58
CA ALA A 1 24.69 10.81 11.30
C ALA A 1 23.73 9.95 10.50
N ASP A 2 22.47 10.04 10.83
CA ASP A 2 21.45 9.27 10.12
C ASP A 2 21.25 9.85 8.72
N GLU A 3 21.29 8.98 7.74
CA GLU A 3 20.99 9.38 6.37
C GLU A 3 19.48 9.50 6.20
N VAL A 4 19.04 10.62 5.63
CA VAL A 4 17.64 10.82 5.29
C VAL A 4 17.44 10.24 3.87
N VAL A 5 16.55 9.25 3.76
CA VAL A 5 16.19 8.68 2.45
C VAL A 5 15.48 9.77 1.64
N PRO A 6 15.93 10.05 0.40
CA PRO A 6 15.21 10.98 -0.46
C PRO A 6 13.74 10.60 -0.60
N LEU A 7 12.85 11.59 -0.65
CA LEU A 7 11.40 11.39 -0.69
C LEU A 7 10.97 10.43 -1.82
N GLU A 8 11.54 10.57 -2.99
CA GLU A 8 11.22 9.75 -4.15
C GLU A 8 11.68 8.28 -4.03
N GLN A 9 12.54 7.99 -3.07
CA GLN A 9 13.04 6.62 -2.81
C GLN A 9 12.35 5.96 -1.62
N ALA A 10 11.62 6.73 -0.82
CA ALA A 10 10.93 6.18 0.34
C ALA A 10 9.70 5.40 -0.10
N MET A 11 9.64 4.12 0.26
CA MET A 11 8.53 3.24 -0.06
C MET A 11 8.30 2.24 1.06
N TYR A 12 7.04 2.03 1.39
CA TYR A 12 6.62 1.02 2.37
C TYR A 12 5.68 0.02 1.71
N LEU A 13 5.77 -1.24 2.10
CA LEU A 13 4.93 -2.31 1.59
C LEU A 13 4.09 -2.91 2.72
N VAL A 14 2.80 -3.06 2.46
CA VAL A 14 1.85 -3.74 3.34
C VAL A 14 1.31 -4.95 2.59
N PHE A 15 1.48 -6.14 3.14
CA PHE A 15 1.04 -7.38 2.50
C PHE A 15 -0.30 -7.85 3.07
N PHE A 16 -1.06 -8.53 2.23
CA PHE A 16 -2.40 -9.04 2.55
C PHE A 16 -2.48 -10.55 2.35
N ASP A 17 -3.34 -11.17 3.14
CA ASP A 17 -3.70 -12.56 2.92
C ASP A 17 -4.50 -12.72 1.63
N TRP A 18 -4.50 -13.91 1.07
CA TRP A 18 -5.21 -14.19 -0.16
C TRP A 18 -6.70 -13.84 -0.04
N ASN A 19 -7.22 -13.14 -1.04
CA ASN A 19 -8.62 -12.71 -1.13
C ASN A 19 -9.08 -11.82 0.04
N LYS A 20 -8.15 -11.17 0.74
CA LYS A 20 -8.48 -10.32 1.88
C LYS A 20 -7.93 -8.91 1.73
N SER A 21 -8.62 -7.96 2.36
CA SER A 21 -8.20 -6.56 2.44
C SER A 21 -8.08 -6.06 3.88
N SER A 22 -8.20 -6.97 4.87
CA SER A 22 -8.04 -6.59 6.27
C SER A 22 -6.57 -6.37 6.61
N ILE A 23 -6.31 -5.38 7.47
CA ILE A 23 -4.97 -5.05 7.91
C ILE A 23 -4.49 -6.12 8.89
N THR A 24 -3.37 -6.77 8.55
CA THR A 24 -2.77 -7.80 9.40
C THR A 24 -2.05 -7.18 10.59
N THR A 25 -1.75 -7.98 11.60
CA THR A 25 -0.99 -7.52 12.77
C THR A 25 0.40 -7.00 12.38
N GLY A 26 1.08 -7.70 11.47
CA GLY A 26 2.38 -7.26 10.97
C GLY A 26 2.32 -5.95 10.19
N ALA A 27 1.22 -5.73 9.47
CA ALA A 27 1.02 -4.50 8.71
C ALA A 27 0.88 -3.27 9.62
N LYS A 28 0.38 -3.43 10.84
CA LYS A 28 0.24 -2.32 11.79
C LYS A 28 1.57 -1.66 12.12
N ASP A 29 2.62 -2.44 12.24
CA ASP A 29 3.97 -1.92 12.51
C ASP A 29 4.47 -1.09 11.32
N VAL A 30 4.19 -1.53 10.10
CA VAL A 30 4.53 -0.77 8.88
C VAL A 30 3.78 0.56 8.84
N LEU A 31 2.48 0.55 9.19
CA LEU A 31 1.67 1.76 9.22
C LEU A 31 2.16 2.75 10.27
N ASP A 32 2.57 2.27 11.44
CA ASP A 32 3.16 3.10 12.49
C ASP A 32 4.45 3.76 11.99
N ALA A 33 5.28 3.01 11.24
CA ALA A 33 6.51 3.54 10.66
C ALA A 33 6.21 4.61 9.60
N VAL A 34 5.18 4.43 8.79
CA VAL A 34 4.74 5.44 7.79
C VAL A 34 4.34 6.74 8.49
N VAL A 35 3.55 6.65 9.55
CA VAL A 35 3.11 7.82 10.31
C VAL A 35 4.31 8.56 10.91
N ALA A 36 5.26 7.82 11.49
CA ALA A 36 6.48 8.41 12.05
C ALA A 36 7.30 9.11 10.97
N GLU A 37 7.42 8.51 9.79
CA GLU A 37 8.12 9.10 8.65
C GLU A 37 7.49 10.44 8.23
N VAL A 38 6.17 10.46 8.07
CA VAL A 38 5.45 11.68 7.67
C VAL A 38 5.59 12.78 8.71
N LYS A 39 5.46 12.44 9.99
CA LYS A 39 5.57 13.42 11.07
C LYS A 39 6.99 13.96 11.24
N GLY A 40 7.99 13.17 10.87
CA GLY A 40 9.39 13.55 10.93
C GLY A 40 9.90 14.31 9.72
N ARG A 41 9.08 14.48 8.67
CA ARG A 41 9.48 15.15 7.44
C ARG A 41 8.59 16.38 7.18
N GLU A 42 9.19 17.41 6.59
CA GLU A 42 8.47 18.63 6.19
C GLU A 42 8.18 18.67 4.68
N ASP A 43 8.76 17.75 3.91
CA ASP A 43 8.72 17.76 2.46
C ASP A 43 7.61 16.88 1.87
N VAL A 44 6.80 16.21 2.69
CA VAL A 44 5.70 15.38 2.22
C VAL A 44 4.47 16.24 1.95
N THR A 45 4.03 16.27 0.69
CA THR A 45 2.80 16.97 0.29
C THR A 45 1.65 15.99 0.03
N THR A 46 1.96 14.76 -0.35
CA THR A 46 0.96 13.72 -0.64
C THR A 46 1.51 12.36 -0.29
N ILE A 47 0.66 11.52 0.27
CA ILE A 47 0.93 10.10 0.50
C ILE A 47 0.12 9.34 -0.56
N VAL A 48 0.79 8.53 -1.38
CA VAL A 48 0.13 7.75 -2.43
C VAL A 48 0.08 6.29 -2.01
N VAL A 49 -1.13 5.74 -1.92
CA VAL A 49 -1.37 4.34 -1.57
C VAL A 49 -1.87 3.61 -2.82
N ARG A 50 -1.10 2.65 -3.32
CA ARG A 50 -1.46 1.85 -4.48
C ARG A 50 -1.76 0.43 -4.04
N GLY A 51 -3.00 -0.01 -4.27
CA GLY A 51 -3.42 -1.37 -3.99
C GLY A 51 -3.12 -2.30 -5.16
N HIS A 52 -2.68 -3.51 -4.86
CA HIS A 52 -2.30 -4.54 -5.83
C HIS A 52 -2.87 -5.89 -5.43
N THR A 53 -2.99 -6.78 -6.43
CA THR A 53 -3.37 -8.18 -6.22
C THR A 53 -2.38 -9.10 -6.91
N ASP A 54 -2.43 -10.40 -6.58
CA ASP A 54 -1.81 -11.42 -7.43
C ASP A 54 -2.71 -11.66 -8.66
N SER A 55 -2.31 -12.56 -9.55
CA SER A 55 -3.06 -12.82 -10.79
C SER A 55 -4.17 -13.86 -10.63
N SER A 56 -4.41 -14.38 -9.42
CA SER A 56 -5.49 -15.35 -9.21
C SER A 56 -6.86 -14.66 -9.26
N GLY A 57 -7.83 -15.32 -9.88
CA GLY A 57 -9.18 -14.79 -10.07
C GLY A 57 -9.31 -13.88 -11.30
N SER A 58 -10.46 -13.23 -11.45
CA SER A 58 -10.71 -12.37 -12.60
C SER A 58 -10.09 -10.98 -12.41
N SER A 59 -9.70 -10.34 -13.54
CA SER A 59 -9.19 -8.97 -13.54
C SER A 59 -10.17 -7.98 -12.91
N LYS A 60 -11.46 -8.11 -13.22
CA LYS A 60 -12.48 -7.22 -12.68
C LYS A 60 -12.61 -7.33 -11.16
N TYR A 61 -12.54 -8.54 -10.63
CA TYR A 61 -12.55 -8.80 -9.20
C TYR A 61 -11.29 -8.22 -8.53
N ASN A 62 -10.13 -8.42 -9.17
CA ASN A 62 -8.84 -7.92 -8.67
C ASN A 62 -8.76 -6.39 -8.65
N ASP A 63 -9.39 -5.72 -9.62
CA ASP A 63 -9.49 -4.25 -9.59
C ASP A 63 -10.23 -3.79 -8.35
N LYS A 64 -11.35 -4.43 -8.01
CA LYS A 64 -12.11 -4.11 -6.81
C LYS A 64 -11.34 -4.43 -5.53
N LEU A 65 -10.66 -5.58 -5.49
CA LEU A 65 -9.89 -6.00 -4.33
C LEU A 65 -8.70 -5.05 -4.08
N SER A 66 -8.02 -4.63 -5.14
CA SER A 66 -6.91 -3.69 -5.01
C SER A 66 -7.37 -2.34 -4.46
N MET A 67 -8.55 -1.87 -4.87
CA MET A 67 -9.13 -0.64 -4.33
C MET A 67 -9.48 -0.80 -2.85
N LYS A 68 -10.06 -1.93 -2.45
CA LYS A 68 -10.35 -2.22 -1.04
C LYS A 68 -9.08 -2.23 -0.19
N ARG A 69 -7.99 -2.79 -0.72
CA ARG A 69 -6.69 -2.81 -0.03
C ARG A 69 -6.14 -1.39 0.15
N ALA A 70 -6.19 -0.58 -0.90
CA ALA A 70 -5.74 0.81 -0.83
C ALA A 70 -6.58 1.61 0.18
N HIS A 71 -7.91 1.45 0.18
CA HIS A 71 -8.79 2.13 1.13
C HIS A 71 -8.57 1.65 2.57
N ALA A 72 -8.32 0.37 2.79
CA ALA A 72 -8.03 -0.16 4.12
C ALA A 72 -6.77 0.48 4.71
N VAL A 73 -5.73 0.62 3.90
CA VAL A 73 -4.49 1.30 4.31
C VAL A 73 -4.73 2.78 4.58
N ARG A 74 -5.43 3.47 3.70
CA ARG A 74 -5.78 4.88 3.89
C ARG A 74 -6.52 5.10 5.21
N ASP A 75 -7.56 4.30 5.46
CA ASP A 75 -8.36 4.43 6.67
C ASP A 75 -7.54 4.15 7.93
N ALA A 76 -6.63 3.18 7.87
CA ALA A 76 -5.74 2.88 8.98
C ALA A 76 -4.75 4.03 9.27
N LEU A 77 -4.29 4.74 8.24
CA LEU A 77 -3.43 5.92 8.39
C LEU A 77 -4.20 7.10 9.00
N ILE A 78 -5.45 7.30 8.57
CA ILE A 78 -6.31 8.36 9.10
C ILE A 78 -6.60 8.14 10.58
N VAL A 79 -6.90 6.90 10.98
CA VAL A 79 -7.10 6.53 12.39
C VAL A 79 -5.87 6.86 13.23
N ARG A 80 -4.69 6.78 12.65
CA ARG A 80 -3.42 7.10 13.31
C ARG A 80 -3.07 8.59 13.33
N GLY A 81 -3.97 9.43 12.85
CA GLY A 81 -3.85 10.88 12.96
C GLY A 81 -3.40 11.61 11.71
N LEU A 82 -3.30 10.94 10.56
CA LEU A 82 -3.00 11.62 9.30
C LEU A 82 -4.27 12.19 8.68
N SER A 83 -4.14 13.34 8.01
CA SER A 83 -5.26 13.99 7.34
C SER A 83 -5.69 13.20 6.11
N LYS A 84 -7.00 13.04 5.92
CA LYS A 84 -7.58 12.43 4.73
C LYS A 84 -7.13 13.14 3.44
N ASP A 85 -6.99 14.46 3.49
CA ASP A 85 -6.63 15.26 2.32
C ASP A 85 -5.17 15.01 1.89
N LEU A 86 -4.36 14.44 2.77
CA LEU A 86 -2.97 14.10 2.49
C LEU A 86 -2.83 12.79 1.71
N VAL A 87 -3.83 11.93 1.72
CA VAL A 87 -3.74 10.57 1.20
C VAL A 87 -4.50 10.41 -0.11
N ARG A 88 -3.79 10.00 -1.17
CA ARG A 88 -4.36 9.64 -2.47
C ARG A 88 -4.31 8.13 -2.65
N VAL A 89 -5.38 7.52 -3.16
CA VAL A 89 -5.44 6.07 -3.40
C VAL A 89 -5.52 5.76 -4.88
N GLU A 90 -4.88 4.67 -5.28
CA GLU A 90 -4.93 4.14 -6.65
C GLU A 90 -5.11 2.63 -6.59
N ALA A 91 -5.88 2.08 -7.52
CA ALA A 91 -6.06 0.63 -7.67
C ALA A 91 -5.33 0.16 -8.92
N LYS A 92 -4.45 -0.82 -8.75
CA LYS A 92 -3.67 -1.39 -9.85
C LYS A 92 -4.13 -2.81 -10.24
N GLY A 93 -4.96 -3.46 -9.42
CA GLY A 93 -5.35 -4.84 -9.65
C GLY A 93 -4.12 -5.74 -9.82
N GLU A 94 -4.12 -6.55 -10.87
CA GLU A 94 -3.00 -7.42 -11.22
C GLU A 94 -2.08 -6.83 -12.30
N THR A 95 -2.28 -5.56 -12.68
CA THR A 95 -1.56 -4.95 -13.82
C THR A 95 -0.12 -4.58 -13.54
N ASP A 96 0.28 -4.52 -12.28
CA ASP A 96 1.62 -4.14 -11.86
C ASP A 96 2.15 -5.13 -10.83
N LEU A 97 2.54 -6.29 -11.27
CA LEU A 97 3.01 -7.37 -10.41
C LEU A 97 4.45 -7.10 -9.93
N LEU A 98 4.69 -7.28 -8.64
CA LEU A 98 6.04 -7.23 -8.06
C LEU A 98 6.85 -8.45 -8.50
N VAL A 99 6.18 -9.62 -8.55
CA VAL A 99 6.74 -10.87 -9.05
C VAL A 99 5.94 -11.27 -10.28
N ALA A 100 6.58 -11.32 -11.44
CA ALA A 100 5.92 -11.74 -12.67
C ALA A 100 5.45 -13.19 -12.57
N THR A 101 4.18 -13.43 -12.86
CA THR A 101 3.58 -14.76 -12.85
C THR A 101 2.77 -14.98 -14.13
N LYS A 102 2.44 -16.24 -14.40
CA LYS A 102 1.39 -16.57 -15.37
C LYS A 102 0.04 -16.09 -14.82
N ASP A 103 -0.98 -16.07 -15.68
CA ASP A 103 -2.33 -15.73 -15.26
C ASP A 103 -2.85 -16.74 -14.23
N ASP A 104 -3.72 -16.30 -13.36
CA ASP A 104 -4.41 -17.11 -12.36
C ASP A 104 -3.47 -17.81 -11.36
N VAL A 105 -2.42 -17.11 -10.92
CA VAL A 105 -1.44 -17.63 -9.96
C VAL A 105 -1.53 -16.85 -8.64
N ARG A 106 -1.58 -17.58 -7.52
CA ARG A 106 -1.47 -17.00 -6.18
C ARG A 106 0.00 -16.73 -5.87
N GLU A 107 0.34 -15.47 -5.65
CA GLU A 107 1.69 -15.06 -5.28
C GLU A 107 1.61 -14.01 -4.16
N GLY A 108 2.08 -14.37 -2.97
CA GLY A 108 1.99 -13.50 -1.78
C GLY A 108 2.64 -12.15 -1.95
N ALA A 109 3.77 -12.07 -2.64
CA ALA A 109 4.49 -10.82 -2.88
C ALA A 109 3.68 -9.81 -3.70
N ASN A 110 2.70 -10.27 -4.50
CA ASN A 110 1.85 -9.41 -5.32
C ASN A 110 0.61 -8.91 -4.58
N ARG A 111 0.26 -9.52 -3.44
CA ARG A 111 -0.88 -9.12 -2.60
C ARG A 111 -0.46 -8.02 -1.65
N ARG A 112 -0.39 -6.80 -2.15
CA ARG A 112 0.20 -5.71 -1.41
C ARG A 112 -0.49 -4.36 -1.62
N ALA A 113 -0.22 -3.43 -0.72
CA ALA A 113 -0.39 -2.00 -0.97
C ALA A 113 0.99 -1.35 -0.87
N GLN A 114 1.31 -0.50 -1.82
CA GLN A 114 2.56 0.27 -1.82
C GLN A 114 2.26 1.69 -1.37
N ILE A 115 3.06 2.19 -0.46
CA ILE A 115 2.93 3.54 0.08
C ILE A 115 4.16 4.33 -0.33
N THR A 116 3.94 5.36 -1.14
CA THR A 116 5.00 6.27 -1.59
C THR A 116 4.61 7.70 -1.24
N PHE A 117 5.53 8.63 -1.40
CA PHE A 117 5.34 10.03 -1.01
C PHE A 117 5.65 10.98 -2.16
N GLU A 118 4.91 12.06 -2.19
CA GLU A 118 5.15 13.17 -3.12
C GLU A 118 5.31 14.49 -2.39
#